data_46109492bd04e7d6e9de6f12486870ce
#
_entry.id   46109492bd04e7d6e9de6f12486870ce
#
_cell.length_a   1.000
_cell.length_b   1.000
_cell.length_c   1.000
_cell.angle_alpha   90.00
_cell.angle_beta   90.00
_cell.angle_gamma   90.00
#
_symmetry.space_group_name_H-M   'P 1'
#
loop_
_entity.id
_entity.type
_entity.pdbx_description
1 polymer ?
#
loop_
_entity_poly.entity_id
_entity_poly.type
_entity_poly.pdbx_seq_one_letter_code
_entity_poly.pdbx_strand_id
1 'polypeptide(L)'
;LGHAIQRLQREGLIQQGGGHKMAAGLSLTKDQLKPAMGRLCELAEKAKIVNAEAQELSIDGILFIQAAKIDLIEELENCGPFGAAIREPRFAFCDVSLSFTKRVGDNHLKVRFSDDDGKSMDAICFRAFEGNLGQELSEHDGKKVHLVGKLDINYWQGKKSPQLILEDAAWPEEF
;
A
#
# COMPACT_ATOMS: atom_id res chain seq x y z
N LEU A 1 -11.09 -8.86 -12.72
CA LEU A 1 -10.49 -8.77 -14.05
C LEU A 1 -10.99 -9.89 -14.96
N GLY A 2 -10.93 -11.19 -14.57
CA GLY A 2 -11.37 -12.32 -15.38
C GLY A 2 -12.79 -12.19 -15.95
N HIS A 3 -13.76 -11.73 -15.16
CA HIS A 3 -15.13 -11.49 -15.65
C HIS A 3 -15.22 -10.41 -16.74
N ALA A 4 -14.39 -9.36 -16.66
CA ALA A 4 -14.35 -8.33 -17.70
C ALA A 4 -13.83 -8.92 -19.03
N ILE A 5 -12.78 -9.74 -18.97
CA ILE A 5 -12.24 -10.42 -20.15
C ILE A 5 -13.25 -11.41 -20.76
N GLN A 6 -13.93 -12.21 -19.95
CA GLN A 6 -15.00 -13.10 -20.41
C GLN A 6 -16.15 -12.33 -21.08
N ARG A 7 -16.47 -11.13 -20.59
CA ARG A 7 -17.48 -10.27 -21.17
C ARG A 7 -17.05 -9.75 -22.55
N LEU A 8 -15.80 -9.28 -22.68
CA LEU A 8 -15.24 -8.88 -23.97
C LEU A 8 -15.29 -10.01 -25.01
N GLN A 9 -15.03 -11.25 -24.59
CA GLN A 9 -15.11 -12.42 -25.44
C GLN A 9 -16.56 -12.68 -25.90
N ARG A 10 -17.55 -12.60 -25.00
CA ARG A 10 -18.97 -12.75 -25.34
C ARG A 10 -19.47 -11.65 -26.27
N GLU A 11 -18.95 -10.45 -26.14
CA GLU A 11 -19.25 -9.30 -27.01
C GLU A 11 -18.49 -9.36 -28.35
N GLY A 12 -17.65 -10.38 -28.61
CA GLY A 12 -16.90 -10.57 -29.86
C GLY A 12 -15.74 -9.58 -30.05
N LEU A 13 -15.37 -8.87 -29.01
CA LEU A 13 -14.32 -7.85 -29.03
C LEU A 13 -12.91 -8.41 -28.92
N ILE A 14 -12.78 -9.68 -28.56
CA ILE A 14 -11.51 -10.41 -28.47
C ILE A 14 -11.69 -11.82 -29.04
N GLN A 15 -10.61 -12.44 -29.51
CA GLN A 15 -10.63 -13.79 -30.03
C GLN A 15 -10.76 -14.83 -28.92
N GLN A 16 -9.92 -14.70 -27.91
CA GLN A 16 -9.87 -15.61 -26.77
C GLN A 16 -9.41 -14.86 -25.52
N GLY A 17 -9.92 -15.25 -24.37
CA GLY A 17 -9.47 -14.68 -23.12
C GLY A 17 -10.04 -15.41 -21.93
N GLY A 18 -9.35 -15.29 -20.80
CA GLY A 18 -9.75 -15.90 -19.55
C GLY A 18 -8.86 -15.43 -18.42
N GLY A 19 -9.19 -15.84 -17.21
CA GLY A 19 -8.41 -15.50 -16.05
C GLY A 19 -9.21 -15.56 -14.75
N HIS A 20 -8.54 -15.18 -13.70
CA HIS A 20 -9.06 -15.14 -12.34
C HIS A 20 -9.27 -13.71 -11.87
N LYS A 21 -9.65 -13.56 -10.60
CA LYS A 21 -9.91 -12.26 -9.99
C LYS A 21 -8.69 -11.31 -10.08
N MET A 22 -7.47 -11.86 -9.94
CA MET A 22 -6.22 -11.11 -9.84
C MET A 22 -5.43 -11.00 -11.15
N ALA A 23 -5.58 -11.97 -12.05
CA ALA A 23 -4.86 -11.99 -13.31
C ALA A 23 -5.71 -12.56 -14.44
N ALA A 24 -5.59 -11.97 -15.62
CA ALA A 24 -6.29 -12.43 -16.82
C ALA A 24 -5.45 -12.17 -18.07
N GLY A 25 -5.60 -13.04 -19.07
CA GLY A 25 -4.97 -12.91 -20.37
C GLY A 25 -6.01 -12.85 -21.46
N LEU A 26 -5.65 -12.25 -22.60
CA LEU A 26 -6.49 -12.19 -23.77
C LEU A 26 -5.64 -12.21 -25.06
N SER A 27 -6.26 -12.68 -26.14
CA SER A 27 -5.73 -12.63 -27.48
C SER A 27 -6.71 -11.88 -28.39
N LEU A 28 -6.19 -10.96 -29.19
CA LEU A 28 -6.98 -10.15 -30.10
C LEU A 28 -6.19 -9.80 -31.36
N THR A 29 -6.89 -9.41 -32.42
CA THR A 29 -6.27 -8.86 -33.64
C THR A 29 -5.98 -7.36 -33.44
N LYS A 30 -5.11 -6.81 -34.30
CA LYS A 30 -4.77 -5.38 -34.29
C LYS A 30 -6.02 -4.49 -34.36
N ASP A 31 -7.01 -4.89 -35.15
CA ASP A 31 -8.24 -4.12 -35.38
C ASP A 31 -9.18 -4.17 -34.13
N GLN A 32 -9.11 -5.26 -33.35
CA GLN A 32 -9.87 -5.41 -32.13
C GLN A 32 -9.29 -4.62 -30.95
N LEU A 33 -8.03 -4.18 -31.03
CA LEU A 33 -7.33 -3.56 -29.90
C LEU A 33 -8.06 -2.32 -29.36
N LYS A 34 -8.40 -1.36 -30.22
CA LYS A 34 -9.06 -0.12 -29.80
C LYS A 34 -10.45 -0.37 -29.19
N PRO A 35 -11.38 -1.12 -29.84
CA PRO A 35 -12.70 -1.36 -29.28
C PRO A 35 -12.63 -2.20 -28.00
N ALA A 36 -11.75 -3.19 -27.91
CA ALA A 36 -11.57 -4.00 -26.69
C ALA A 36 -11.05 -3.17 -25.53
N MET A 37 -10.05 -2.31 -25.74
CA MET A 37 -9.53 -1.43 -24.68
C MET A 37 -10.55 -0.38 -24.25
N GLY A 38 -11.29 0.24 -25.16
CA GLY A 38 -12.36 1.17 -24.81
C GLY A 38 -13.42 0.50 -23.92
N ARG A 39 -13.84 -0.69 -24.32
CA ARG A 39 -14.81 -1.45 -23.52
C ARG A 39 -14.30 -1.88 -22.16
N LEU A 40 -13.03 -2.26 -22.09
CA LEU A 40 -12.38 -2.61 -20.82
C LEU A 40 -12.32 -1.41 -19.86
N CYS A 41 -11.99 -0.23 -20.36
CA CYS A 41 -12.01 1.01 -19.57
C CYS A 41 -13.42 1.32 -19.02
N GLU A 42 -14.47 1.23 -19.85
CA GLU A 42 -15.85 1.41 -19.39
C GLU A 42 -16.25 0.43 -18.26
N LEU A 43 -15.83 -0.84 -18.42
CA LEU A 43 -16.11 -1.86 -17.40
C LEU A 43 -15.33 -1.61 -16.12
N ALA A 44 -14.09 -1.11 -16.22
CA ALA A 44 -13.27 -0.74 -15.08
C ALA A 44 -13.83 0.49 -14.33
N GLU A 45 -14.28 1.52 -15.07
CA GLU A 45 -14.92 2.70 -14.50
C GLU A 45 -16.20 2.35 -13.76
N LYS A 46 -17.06 1.50 -14.35
CA LYS A 46 -18.27 1.01 -13.67
C LYS A 46 -17.93 0.20 -12.42
N ALA A 47 -16.87 -0.60 -12.45
CA ALA A 47 -16.42 -1.35 -11.27
C ALA A 47 -15.86 -0.43 -10.18
N LYS A 48 -15.16 0.66 -10.56
CA LYS A 48 -14.68 1.68 -9.62
C LYS A 48 -15.84 2.41 -8.93
N ILE A 49 -16.91 2.72 -9.65
CA ILE A 49 -18.10 3.37 -9.07
C ILE A 49 -18.77 2.45 -8.03
N VAL A 50 -18.78 1.14 -8.28
CA VAL A 50 -19.35 0.14 -7.35
C VAL A 50 -18.42 -0.11 -6.14
N ASN A 51 -17.11 0.06 -6.32
CA ASN A 51 -16.08 -0.13 -5.27
C ASN A 51 -15.55 1.21 -4.71
N ALA A 52 -16.21 2.32 -4.97
CA ALA A 52 -15.88 3.64 -4.41
C ALA A 52 -16.30 3.79 -2.93
N GLU A 53 -16.79 2.72 -2.29
CA GLU A 53 -16.72 2.59 -0.84
C GLU A 53 -15.24 2.62 -0.45
N ALA A 54 -14.92 3.47 0.52
CA ALA A 54 -13.56 3.63 1.05
C ALA A 54 -12.87 2.26 1.17
N GLN A 55 -11.70 2.11 0.54
CA GLN A 55 -10.95 0.87 0.68
C GLN A 55 -10.52 0.77 2.13
N GLU A 56 -11.24 -0.04 2.91
CA GLU A 56 -10.85 -0.33 4.29
C GLU A 56 -9.48 -1.01 4.31
N LEU A 57 -8.53 -0.37 4.97
CA LEU A 57 -7.24 -0.97 5.23
C LEU A 57 -7.33 -1.79 6.52
N SER A 58 -7.27 -3.09 6.38
CA SER A 58 -7.28 -4.01 7.52
C SER A 58 -5.96 -3.93 8.29
N ILE A 59 -6.05 -3.63 9.58
CA ILE A 59 -4.94 -3.55 10.53
C ILE A 59 -4.99 -4.78 11.44
N ASP A 60 -3.84 -5.42 11.68
CA ASP A 60 -3.75 -6.64 12.47
C ASP A 60 -3.42 -6.35 13.94
N GLY A 61 -2.87 -5.17 14.24
CA GLY A 61 -2.60 -4.74 15.60
C GLY A 61 -2.10 -3.31 15.71
N ILE A 62 -2.16 -2.76 16.91
CA ILE A 62 -1.56 -1.47 17.27
C ILE A 62 -0.26 -1.76 18.00
N LEU A 63 0.81 -1.07 17.61
CA LEU A 63 2.13 -1.21 18.24
C LEU A 63 2.64 0.14 18.79
N PHE A 64 3.36 0.06 19.89
CA PHE A 64 4.24 1.13 20.35
C PHE A 64 5.61 0.98 19.69
N ILE A 65 6.31 2.09 19.46
CA ILE A 65 7.63 2.09 18.80
C ILE A 65 8.63 1.16 19.52
N GLN A 66 8.60 1.15 20.85
CA GLN A 66 9.46 0.29 21.67
C GLN A 66 9.20 -1.22 21.50
N ALA A 67 8.04 -1.63 20.99
CA ALA A 67 7.71 -3.02 20.72
C ALA A 67 8.17 -3.46 19.30
N ALA A 68 8.37 -2.54 18.39
CA ALA A 68 8.82 -2.81 17.03
C ALA A 68 10.34 -3.10 17.01
N LYS A 69 10.73 -4.26 17.51
CA LYS A 69 12.12 -4.73 17.58
C LYS A 69 12.42 -5.73 16.46
N ILE A 70 13.72 -5.92 16.20
CA ILE A 70 14.19 -6.89 15.20
C ILE A 70 13.69 -8.30 15.53
N ASP A 71 13.73 -8.71 16.80
CA ASP A 71 13.27 -10.03 17.22
C ASP A 71 11.80 -10.28 16.85
N LEU A 72 10.93 -9.28 17.04
CA LEU A 72 9.52 -9.36 16.62
C LEU A 72 9.40 -9.52 15.10
N ILE A 73 10.20 -8.79 14.33
CA ILE A 73 10.17 -8.88 12.87
C ILE A 73 10.61 -10.27 12.39
N GLU A 74 11.70 -10.80 12.96
CA GLU A 74 12.19 -12.13 12.65
C GLU A 74 11.17 -13.24 13.05
N GLU A 75 10.45 -13.09 14.17
CA GLU A 75 9.35 -13.97 14.55
C GLU A 75 8.18 -13.91 13.55
N LEU A 76 7.80 -12.71 13.12
CA LEU A 76 6.76 -12.53 12.10
C LEU A 76 7.16 -13.18 10.76
N GLU A 77 8.40 -13.00 10.32
CA GLU A 77 8.92 -13.64 9.10
C GLU A 77 8.83 -15.16 9.17
N ASN A 78 9.07 -15.75 10.35
CA ASN A 78 8.95 -17.19 10.59
C ASN A 78 7.49 -17.69 10.51
N CYS A 79 6.49 -16.82 10.65
CA CYS A 79 5.07 -17.16 10.42
C CYS A 79 4.72 -17.30 8.94
N GLY A 80 5.62 -16.92 8.03
CA GLY A 80 5.45 -17.03 6.58
C GLY A 80 5.55 -18.49 6.06
N PRO A 81 5.48 -18.69 4.74
CA PRO A 81 5.59 -17.64 3.71
C PRO A 81 4.30 -16.84 3.51
N PHE A 82 4.44 -15.54 3.44
CA PHE A 82 3.34 -14.63 3.10
C PHE A 82 3.14 -14.56 1.57
N GLY A 83 1.91 -14.28 1.14
CA GLY A 83 1.57 -14.20 -0.27
C GLY A 83 0.09 -13.88 -0.50
N ALA A 84 -0.44 -14.27 -1.64
CA ALA A 84 -1.80 -13.92 -2.06
C ALA A 84 -2.90 -14.44 -1.11
N ALA A 85 -2.67 -15.59 -0.43
CA ALA A 85 -3.63 -16.19 0.48
C ALA A 85 -3.46 -15.74 1.94
N ILE A 86 -2.23 -15.44 2.34
CA ILE A 86 -1.87 -15.00 3.70
C ILE A 86 -1.02 -13.73 3.57
N ARG A 87 -1.61 -12.58 3.85
CA ARG A 87 -0.91 -11.30 3.79
C ARG A 87 0.02 -11.12 4.97
N GLU A 88 1.09 -10.35 4.78
CA GLU A 88 1.91 -9.86 5.87
C GLU A 88 1.08 -8.99 6.81
N PRO A 89 1.29 -9.10 8.13
CA PRO A 89 0.57 -8.32 9.11
C PRO A 89 0.89 -6.82 8.98
N ARG A 90 -0.15 -6.00 9.14
CA ARG A 90 -0.09 -4.55 9.19
C ARG A 90 -0.28 -4.05 10.60
N PHE A 91 0.55 -3.10 10.97
CA PHE A 91 0.50 -2.48 12.29
C PHE A 91 0.22 -0.99 12.18
N ALA A 92 -0.55 -0.48 13.15
CA ALA A 92 -0.77 0.94 13.34
C ALA A 92 0.12 1.47 14.47
N PHE A 93 0.70 2.64 14.23
CA PHE A 93 1.38 3.46 15.23
C PHE A 93 0.54 4.72 15.40
N CYS A 94 -0.15 4.80 16.55
CA CYS A 94 -1.12 5.87 16.79
C CYS A 94 -0.46 7.07 17.47
N ASP A 95 -0.98 8.28 17.17
CA ASP A 95 -0.63 9.54 17.83
C ASP A 95 0.88 9.86 17.81
N VAL A 96 1.57 9.50 16.74
CA VAL A 96 3.00 9.76 16.58
C VAL A 96 3.25 11.12 15.93
N SER A 97 4.40 11.72 16.24
CA SER A 97 4.85 12.98 15.67
C SER A 97 5.91 12.72 14.61
N LEU A 98 5.81 13.40 13.46
CA LEU A 98 6.81 13.33 12.41
C LEU A 98 7.95 14.31 12.75
N SER A 99 9.16 13.80 12.94
CA SER A 99 10.35 14.61 13.24
C SER A 99 11.19 14.91 12.02
N PHE A 100 11.01 14.15 10.94
CA PHE A 100 11.76 14.33 9.70
C PHE A 100 11.00 13.71 8.53
N THR A 101 10.92 14.45 7.43
CA THR A 101 10.41 13.97 6.14
C THR A 101 11.38 14.35 5.04
N LYS A 102 11.68 13.44 4.14
CA LYS A 102 12.56 13.70 3.00
C LYS A 102 12.15 12.86 1.79
N ARG A 103 11.96 13.53 0.65
CA ARG A 103 11.79 12.83 -0.62
C ARG A 103 13.09 12.11 -1.02
N VAL A 104 12.98 10.85 -1.40
CA VAL A 104 14.09 9.97 -1.80
C VAL A 104 13.79 9.41 -3.18
N GLY A 105 14.75 9.53 -4.09
CA GLY A 105 14.52 9.23 -5.50
C GLY A 105 13.40 10.10 -6.08
N ASP A 106 12.70 9.55 -7.08
CA ASP A 106 11.67 10.32 -7.78
C ASP A 106 10.32 10.36 -7.02
N ASN A 107 9.94 9.25 -6.35
CA ASN A 107 8.59 9.09 -5.84
C ASN A 107 8.48 8.52 -4.42
N HIS A 108 9.58 8.35 -3.67
CA HIS A 108 9.54 7.77 -2.33
C HIS A 108 9.67 8.85 -1.25
N LEU A 109 9.10 8.61 -0.08
CA LEU A 109 9.21 9.49 1.07
C LEU A 109 9.85 8.71 2.24
N LYS A 110 10.98 9.21 2.72
CA LYS A 110 11.55 8.77 4.00
C LYS A 110 10.98 9.63 5.11
N VAL A 111 10.54 8.97 6.18
CA VAL A 111 9.96 9.59 7.36
C VAL A 111 10.70 9.11 8.59
N ARG A 112 10.89 9.97 9.58
CA ARG A 112 11.19 9.59 10.96
C ARG A 112 10.08 10.06 11.84
N PHE A 113 9.54 9.17 12.66
CA PHE A 113 8.47 9.47 13.60
C PHE A 113 8.86 9.06 15.02
N SER A 114 8.23 9.69 16.00
CA SER A 114 8.48 9.48 17.42
C SER A 114 7.17 9.46 18.21
N ASP A 115 7.18 8.72 19.30
CA ASP A 115 6.13 8.75 20.33
C ASP A 115 6.40 9.82 21.40
N ASP A 116 5.47 9.95 22.34
CA ASP A 116 5.57 10.91 23.44
C ASP A 116 6.67 10.56 24.45
N ASP A 117 7.13 9.30 24.48
CA ASP A 117 8.25 8.83 25.30
C ASP A 117 9.62 9.15 24.65
N GLY A 118 9.63 9.78 23.49
CA GLY A 118 10.84 10.14 22.73
C GLY A 118 11.50 8.97 22.01
N LYS A 119 10.84 7.81 21.93
CA LYS A 119 11.30 6.72 21.07
C LYS A 119 11.03 7.10 19.63
N SER A 120 11.95 6.77 18.74
CA SER A 120 11.82 7.08 17.31
C SER A 120 12.08 5.88 16.43
N MET A 121 11.43 5.84 15.26
CA MET A 121 11.62 4.85 14.23
C MET A 121 11.61 5.50 12.85
N ASP A 122 12.35 4.91 11.90
CA ASP A 122 12.33 5.31 10.49
C ASP A 122 11.21 4.58 9.76
N ALA A 123 10.60 5.27 8.79
CA ALA A 123 9.67 4.69 7.85
C ALA A 123 10.05 5.05 6.41
N ILE A 124 9.66 4.22 5.47
CA ILE A 124 9.74 4.49 4.03
C ILE A 124 8.38 4.26 3.38
N CYS A 125 7.88 5.27 2.69
CA CYS A 125 6.71 5.15 1.85
C CYS A 125 7.14 5.09 0.39
N PHE A 126 6.99 3.92 -0.21
CA PHE A 126 7.29 3.74 -1.63
C PHE A 126 6.17 4.35 -2.48
N ARG A 127 6.53 5.05 -3.54
CA ARG A 127 5.59 5.71 -4.46
C ARG A 127 4.63 6.69 -3.78
N ALA A 128 5.07 7.33 -2.70
CA ALA A 128 4.29 8.26 -1.89
C ALA A 128 3.70 9.42 -2.69
N PHE A 129 4.35 9.82 -3.79
CA PHE A 129 3.97 10.95 -4.64
C PHE A 129 3.21 10.53 -5.92
N GLU A 130 2.79 9.25 -6.04
CA GLU A 130 1.83 8.81 -7.06
C GLU A 130 0.38 9.12 -6.65
N GLY A 131 0.16 9.43 -5.37
CA GLY A 131 -1.08 9.92 -4.76
C GLY A 131 -0.78 11.16 -3.88
N ASN A 132 -1.67 11.45 -2.95
CA ASN A 132 -1.58 12.63 -2.07
C ASN A 132 -0.74 12.38 -0.82
N LEU A 133 -0.56 11.12 -0.40
CA LEU A 133 0.03 10.74 0.89
C LEU A 133 1.40 11.38 1.13
N GLY A 134 2.26 11.41 0.12
CA GLY A 134 3.60 12.00 0.21
C GLY A 134 3.58 13.50 0.45
N GLN A 135 2.65 14.20 -0.18
CA GLN A 135 2.47 15.64 0.01
C GLN A 135 1.89 15.92 1.39
N GLU A 136 0.81 15.25 1.78
CA GLU A 136 0.15 15.42 3.07
C GLU A 136 1.10 15.17 4.24
N LEU A 137 1.90 14.11 4.19
CA LEU A 137 2.92 13.83 5.20
C LEU A 137 4.08 14.84 5.19
N SER A 138 4.40 15.42 4.06
CA SER A 138 5.45 16.46 3.97
C SER A 138 4.99 17.81 4.53
N GLU A 139 3.69 18.07 4.48
CA GLU A 139 3.02 19.29 4.93
C GLU A 139 2.33 19.13 6.30
N HIS A 140 2.79 18.18 7.12
CA HIS A 140 2.13 17.75 8.37
C HIS A 140 1.99 18.84 9.46
N ASP A 141 2.67 19.98 9.32
CA ASP A 141 2.60 21.15 10.23
C ASP A 141 2.79 20.82 11.73
N GLY A 142 3.54 19.75 12.05
CA GLY A 142 3.77 19.30 13.41
C GLY A 142 2.57 18.60 14.07
N LYS A 143 1.50 18.33 13.33
CA LYS A 143 0.35 17.58 13.85
C LYS A 143 0.70 16.12 14.09
N LYS A 144 0.03 15.52 15.07
CA LYS A 144 0.12 14.06 15.30
C LYS A 144 -0.58 13.33 14.15
N VAL A 145 -0.11 12.12 13.87
CA VAL A 145 -0.62 11.29 12.79
C VAL A 145 -0.65 9.81 13.23
N HIS A 146 -1.59 9.06 12.70
CA HIS A 146 -1.58 7.60 12.77
C HIS A 146 -0.91 7.07 11.51
N LEU A 147 0.11 6.23 11.67
CA LEU A 147 0.84 5.60 10.56
C LEU A 147 0.50 4.12 10.52
N VAL A 148 0.26 3.59 9.32
CA VAL A 148 -0.05 2.18 9.11
C VAL A 148 0.90 1.59 8.08
N GLY A 149 1.42 0.41 8.37
CA GLY A 149 2.30 -0.29 7.45
C GLY A 149 2.78 -1.62 7.99
N LYS A 150 3.81 -2.15 7.34
CA LYS A 150 4.45 -3.42 7.68
C LYS A 150 5.80 -3.17 8.31
N LEU A 151 6.17 -4.03 9.26
CA LEU A 151 7.51 -3.99 9.82
C LEU A 151 8.52 -4.65 8.88
N ASP A 152 9.71 -4.08 8.78
CA ASP A 152 10.82 -4.58 7.99
C ASP A 152 12.14 -4.29 8.66
N ILE A 153 13.21 -4.97 8.26
CA ILE A 153 14.55 -4.74 8.76
C ILE A 153 15.35 -3.95 7.72
N ASN A 154 15.67 -2.72 8.05
CA ASN A 154 16.59 -1.92 7.23
C ASN A 154 18.05 -2.31 7.49
N TYR A 155 18.75 -2.65 6.41
CA TYR A 155 20.20 -2.97 6.43
C TYR A 155 20.97 -1.79 5.85
N TRP A 156 21.64 -1.03 6.70
CA TRP A 156 22.44 0.09 6.26
C TRP A 156 23.83 0.10 6.94
N GLN A 157 24.89 0.18 6.14
CA GLN A 157 26.28 0.20 6.62
C GLN A 157 26.62 -0.88 7.67
N GLY A 158 26.13 -2.10 7.45
CA GLY A 158 26.34 -3.24 8.34
C GLY A 158 25.51 -3.23 9.63
N LYS A 159 24.61 -2.24 9.80
CA LYS A 159 23.70 -2.18 10.93
C LYS A 159 22.30 -2.60 10.51
N LYS A 160 21.64 -3.36 11.40
CA LYS A 160 20.21 -3.70 11.29
C LYS A 160 19.41 -2.72 12.14
N SER A 161 18.30 -2.24 11.63
CA SER A 161 17.36 -1.43 12.40
C SER A 161 15.93 -1.73 11.97
N PRO A 162 14.94 -1.72 12.88
CA PRO A 162 13.55 -1.85 12.51
C PRO A 162 13.13 -0.62 11.70
N GLN A 163 12.28 -0.84 10.70
CA GLN A 163 11.72 0.18 9.81
C GLN A 163 10.26 -0.14 9.54
N LEU A 164 9.45 0.89 9.34
CA LEU A 164 8.09 0.75 8.85
C LEU A 164 8.07 0.93 7.32
N ILE A 165 7.58 -0.05 6.60
CA ILE A 165 7.15 0.14 5.22
C ILE A 165 5.76 0.77 5.28
N LEU A 166 5.72 2.09 5.18
CA LEU A 166 4.51 2.88 5.34
C LEU A 166 3.59 2.70 4.13
N GLU A 167 2.35 2.29 4.38
CA GLU A 167 1.33 2.05 3.35
C GLU A 167 0.25 3.14 3.36
N ASP A 168 -0.09 3.67 4.56
CA ASP A 168 -1.14 4.68 4.70
C ASP A 168 -0.97 5.50 5.99
N ALA A 169 -1.67 6.63 6.07
CA ALA A 169 -1.70 7.49 7.25
C ALA A 169 -3.07 8.13 7.43
N ALA A 170 -3.43 8.41 8.68
CA ALA A 170 -4.64 9.14 9.03
C ALA A 170 -4.34 10.20 10.09
N TRP A 171 -5.01 11.32 9.99
CA TRP A 171 -4.95 12.36 11.00
C TRP A 171 -5.95 12.05 12.11
N PRO A 172 -5.57 12.16 13.40
CA PRO A 172 -6.52 12.06 14.48
C PRO A 172 -7.65 13.07 14.27
N GLU A 173 -8.91 12.65 14.44
CA GLU A 173 -10.02 13.58 14.42
C GLU A 173 -9.89 14.52 15.63
N GLU A 174 -9.93 15.82 15.38
CA GLU A 174 -10.06 16.82 16.45
C GLU A 174 -11.51 16.73 16.95
N PHE A 175 -11.73 16.17 18.16
CA PHE A 175 -13.00 16.18 18.84
C PHE A 175 -13.24 17.49 19.57
#